data_7ff873d00d8c4bfd2f5488e5950b2956
#
_entry.id   7ff873d00d8c4bfd2f5488e5950b2956
#
_cell.length_a   1.000
_cell.length_b   1.000
_cell.length_c   1.000
_cell.angle_alpha   90.00
_cell.angle_beta   90.00
_cell.angle_gamma   90.00
#
_symmetry.space_group_name_H-M   'P 1'
#
loop_
_entity.id
_entity.type
_entity.pdbx_description
1 polymer ?
#
loop_
_entity_poly.entity_id
_entity_poly.type
_entity_poly.pdbx_seq_one_letter_code
_entity_poly.pdbx_strand_id
1 'polypeptide(L)'
;MNAVTRKERAAVQAPTVNFVLDGQPVAARADQSLLHIAQTQGKSIPHLCASDGLSPAGNCRACMVEVAGERTLAASCCRMPTEGMQVQTASPRAVAAQKMVLELLQADLPEQAHTRHNEVDAWAQRLQVGRPRFAPRARVAADPSHPAIAVNLDACIQCTRCVRACRDEQANDVIGLAGRGVHAQIVFDMGDAMGASSCVACGECVQACPTGALSPARDAALQVPDKQVDSLCPYCGVGCQLTLNIKDDRILFVEGRDGPANQGRLCVKGRYGFDYGRHPHRLTVPLIRRADAPKHADASTDPAVARGYFREATWEEALAVAGGGLKALRDEHGPSALAGFGSAKGSNEEAYLF
;
A
#
# COMPACT_ATOMS: atom_id res chain seq x y z
N MET A 1 -7.36 25.17 -9.62
CA MET A 1 -6.30 25.66 -8.73
C MET A 1 -5.14 24.70 -8.81
N ASN A 2 -3.95 25.19 -9.18
CA ASN A 2 -2.81 24.36 -9.56
C ASN A 2 -2.27 23.60 -8.35
N ALA A 3 -2.35 22.27 -8.37
CA ALA A 3 -1.55 21.42 -7.53
C ALA A 3 -0.08 21.57 -7.95
N VAL A 4 0.65 22.45 -7.29
CA VAL A 4 2.10 22.55 -7.42
C VAL A 4 2.67 21.28 -6.82
N THR A 5 3.04 20.36 -7.67
CA THR A 5 3.70 19.13 -7.29
C THR A 5 4.98 19.46 -6.52
N ARG A 6 5.14 18.88 -5.35
CA ARG A 6 6.27 19.01 -4.39
C ARG A 6 7.66 18.66 -5.01
N LYS A 7 7.72 18.32 -6.30
CA LYS A 7 8.91 17.81 -7.02
C LYS A 7 9.77 18.88 -7.71
N GLU A 8 9.39 20.14 -7.75
CA GLU A 8 10.12 21.16 -8.52
C GLU A 8 10.71 22.31 -7.73
N ARG A 9 10.91 22.16 -6.41
CA ARG A 9 11.90 23.01 -5.77
C ARG A 9 13.26 22.38 -6.02
N ALA A 10 14.07 23.02 -6.88
CA ALA A 10 15.52 22.78 -6.93
C ALA A 10 16.01 22.70 -5.49
N ALA A 11 16.41 21.52 -5.06
CA ALA A 11 16.79 21.27 -3.69
C ALA A 11 18.08 22.04 -3.41
N VAL A 12 17.95 23.22 -2.84
CA VAL A 12 19.05 23.78 -2.04
C VAL A 12 19.37 22.70 -1.03
N GLN A 13 20.51 22.03 -1.18
CA GLN A 13 20.90 20.96 -0.26
C GLN A 13 20.95 21.56 1.13
N ALA A 14 20.12 21.08 2.05
CA ALA A 14 20.16 21.53 3.43
C ALA A 14 21.56 21.32 3.99
N PRO A 15 22.07 22.26 4.79
CA PRO A 15 23.41 22.16 5.35
C PRO A 15 23.57 20.89 6.19
N THR A 16 24.78 20.37 6.21
CA THR A 16 25.16 19.31 7.14
C THR A 16 25.41 19.92 8.52
N VAL A 17 24.89 19.30 9.56
CA VAL A 17 25.11 19.65 10.96
C VAL A 17 25.76 18.47 11.70
N ASN A 18 26.63 18.80 12.66
CA ASN A 18 27.26 17.80 13.50
C ASN A 18 26.58 17.80 14.87
N PHE A 19 26.25 16.61 15.35
CA PHE A 19 25.59 16.43 16.64
C PHE A 19 25.97 15.06 17.25
N VAL A 20 25.53 14.78 18.45
CA VAL A 20 25.83 13.54 19.16
C VAL A 20 24.55 12.74 19.31
N LEU A 21 24.55 11.48 18.83
CA LEU A 21 23.47 10.52 18.97
C LEU A 21 23.92 9.32 19.80
N ASP A 22 23.35 9.13 21.00
CA ASP A 22 23.72 8.09 21.95
C ASP A 22 25.25 8.03 22.23
N GLY A 23 25.85 9.21 22.41
CA GLY A 23 27.30 9.36 22.68
C GLY A 23 28.21 9.23 21.45
N GLN A 24 27.69 9.01 20.25
CA GLN A 24 28.44 8.94 19.01
C GLN A 24 28.29 10.22 18.19
N PRO A 25 29.38 10.79 17.65
CA PRO A 25 29.31 11.93 16.76
C PRO A 25 28.69 11.50 15.42
N VAL A 26 27.73 12.29 14.95
CA VAL A 26 27.00 12.06 13.68
C VAL A 26 26.95 13.34 12.88
N ALA A 27 27.28 13.26 11.58
CA ALA A 27 27.05 14.33 10.60
C ALA A 27 25.82 13.96 9.76
N ALA A 28 24.82 14.83 9.71
CA ALA A 28 23.60 14.59 8.96
C ALA A 28 23.04 15.89 8.38
N ARG A 29 22.15 15.78 7.40
CA ARG A 29 21.48 16.94 6.83
C ARG A 29 20.48 17.54 7.82
N ALA A 30 20.44 18.85 7.90
CA ALA A 30 19.56 19.58 8.82
C ALA A 30 18.05 19.41 8.51
N ASP A 31 17.69 18.89 7.32
CA ASP A 31 16.31 18.62 6.92
C ASP A 31 15.84 17.18 7.15
N GLN A 32 16.70 16.31 7.69
CA GLN A 32 16.36 14.93 8.05
C GLN A 32 15.90 14.85 9.50
N SER A 33 14.86 14.07 9.77
CA SER A 33 14.40 13.86 11.14
C SER A 33 15.37 13.01 11.95
N LEU A 34 15.43 13.22 13.27
CA LEU A 34 16.24 12.40 14.17
C LEU A 34 15.87 10.91 14.08
N LEU A 35 14.60 10.58 13.82
CA LEU A 35 14.17 9.20 13.60
C LEU A 35 14.85 8.60 12.37
N HIS A 36 14.81 9.28 11.23
CA HIS A 36 15.44 8.83 10.00
C HIS A 36 16.95 8.67 10.16
N ILE A 37 17.61 9.64 10.77
CA ILE A 37 19.05 9.57 11.04
C ILE A 37 19.38 8.39 11.96
N ALA A 38 18.60 8.18 13.02
CA ALA A 38 18.80 7.05 13.92
C ALA A 38 18.68 5.71 13.19
N GLN A 39 17.68 5.57 12.30
CA GLN A 39 17.51 4.37 11.48
C GLN A 39 18.70 4.10 10.56
N THR A 40 19.25 5.14 9.89
CA THR A 40 20.46 4.99 9.06
C THR A 40 21.69 4.61 9.86
N GLN A 41 21.73 4.90 11.16
CA GLN A 41 22.76 4.48 12.11
C GLN A 41 22.46 3.13 12.78
N GLY A 42 21.46 2.38 12.30
CA GLY A 42 21.07 1.08 12.86
C GLY A 42 20.38 1.16 14.22
N LYS A 43 19.95 2.36 14.66
CA LYS A 43 19.25 2.54 15.94
C LYS A 43 17.76 2.30 15.75
N SER A 44 17.15 1.59 16.68
CA SER A 44 15.73 1.24 16.64
C SER A 44 14.95 2.09 17.64
N ILE A 45 14.15 3.03 17.14
CA ILE A 45 13.26 3.88 17.94
C ILE A 45 11.82 3.48 17.62
N PRO A 46 10.94 3.20 18.61
CA PRO A 46 9.56 2.84 18.35
C PRO A 46 8.82 4.01 17.66
N HIS A 47 8.07 3.70 16.61
CA HIS A 47 7.29 4.69 15.87
C HIS A 47 6.07 4.04 15.25
N LEU A 48 4.96 4.76 15.21
CA LEU A 48 3.68 4.24 14.71
C LEU A 48 3.02 5.21 13.72
N CYS A 49 3.10 6.53 13.93
CA CYS A 49 2.57 7.50 12.97
C CYS A 49 3.56 7.87 11.86
N ALA A 50 4.85 7.65 12.05
CA ALA A 50 5.85 7.79 10.99
C ALA A 50 5.85 6.52 10.11
N SER A 51 5.97 6.71 8.81
CA SER A 51 6.11 5.64 7.81
C SER A 51 6.78 6.24 6.58
N ASP A 52 7.54 5.43 5.87
CA ASP A 52 8.23 5.87 4.66
C ASP A 52 7.23 6.38 3.62
N GLY A 53 7.61 7.47 2.95
CA GLY A 53 6.76 8.14 1.97
C GLY A 53 5.65 9.01 2.55
N LEU A 54 5.34 8.96 3.85
CA LEU A 54 4.34 9.82 4.49
C LEU A 54 4.97 10.99 5.24
N SER A 55 4.35 12.17 5.16
CA SER A 55 4.78 13.33 5.94
C SER A 55 4.72 13.04 7.45
N PRO A 56 5.68 13.51 8.25
CA PRO A 56 5.66 13.29 9.70
C PRO A 56 4.43 13.94 10.35
N ALA A 57 3.77 13.23 11.28
CA ALA A 57 2.61 13.76 12.01
C ALA A 57 2.88 14.03 13.50
N GLY A 58 3.79 13.29 14.13
CA GLY A 58 4.17 13.48 15.52
C GLY A 58 3.07 13.22 16.55
N ASN A 59 1.95 12.59 16.16
CA ASN A 59 0.76 12.43 17.02
C ASN A 59 0.79 11.20 17.92
N CYS A 60 1.39 10.08 17.51
CA CYS A 60 1.41 8.87 18.35
C CYS A 60 2.36 8.96 19.56
N ARG A 61 3.37 9.79 19.52
CA ARG A 61 4.38 9.99 20.59
C ARG A 61 5.16 8.73 21.01
N ALA A 62 5.14 7.66 20.23
CA ALA A 62 5.94 6.47 20.51
C ALA A 62 7.46 6.73 20.34
N CYS A 63 7.85 7.67 19.46
CA CYS A 63 9.23 7.93 19.08
C CYS A 63 9.94 8.99 19.95
N MET A 64 9.58 9.10 21.23
CA MET A 64 10.15 10.11 22.13
C MET A 64 11.61 9.83 22.41
N VAL A 65 12.44 10.88 22.32
CA VAL A 65 13.87 10.87 22.64
C VAL A 65 14.21 12.02 23.58
N GLU A 66 15.31 11.91 24.31
CA GLU A 66 15.80 12.97 25.18
C GLU A 66 16.84 13.83 24.47
N VAL A 67 16.67 15.13 24.54
CA VAL A 67 17.62 16.12 24.01
C VAL A 67 18.21 16.86 25.22
N ALA A 68 19.52 16.87 25.34
CA ALA A 68 20.21 17.50 26.46
C ALA A 68 19.87 19.00 26.54
N GLY A 69 19.58 19.45 27.75
CA GLY A 69 19.17 20.85 28.02
C GLY A 69 17.69 21.12 27.73
N GLU A 70 16.91 20.19 27.14
CA GLU A 70 15.47 20.39 26.97
C GLU A 70 14.67 19.82 28.15
N ARG A 71 13.68 20.56 28.62
CA ARG A 71 12.81 20.13 29.73
C ARG A 71 11.90 18.96 29.34
N THR A 72 11.50 18.89 28.08
CA THR A 72 10.56 17.90 27.55
C THR A 72 11.25 16.96 26.58
N LEU A 73 10.73 15.72 26.48
CA LEU A 73 11.15 14.80 25.44
C LEU A 73 10.69 15.31 24.07
N ALA A 74 11.47 15.03 23.04
CA ALA A 74 11.17 15.39 21.66
C ALA A 74 10.67 14.19 20.85
N ALA A 75 9.69 14.41 19.95
CA ALA A 75 9.26 13.39 18.98
C ALA A 75 10.28 13.31 17.84
N SER A 76 11.10 12.26 17.82
CA SER A 76 12.20 12.12 16.86
C SER A 76 11.77 12.13 15.40
N CYS A 77 10.53 11.72 15.08
CA CYS A 77 10.00 11.75 13.71
C CYS A 77 9.75 13.18 13.18
N CYS A 78 9.62 14.18 14.06
CA CYS A 78 9.37 15.58 13.72
C CYS A 78 10.51 16.52 14.11
N ARG A 79 11.47 16.04 14.88
CA ARG A 79 12.61 16.85 15.35
C ARG A 79 13.78 16.71 14.38
N MET A 80 14.28 17.85 13.89
CA MET A 80 15.49 17.93 13.08
C MET A 80 16.71 18.19 13.96
N PRO A 81 17.92 17.74 13.56
CA PRO A 81 19.14 18.01 14.29
C PRO A 81 19.56 19.48 14.14
N THR A 82 20.27 19.98 15.16
CA THR A 82 20.97 21.27 15.12
C THR A 82 22.42 21.07 15.53
N GLU A 83 23.29 22.01 15.16
CA GLU A 83 24.71 21.92 15.48
C GLU A 83 24.93 21.77 16.99
N GLY A 84 25.76 20.80 17.38
CA GLY A 84 26.10 20.53 18.78
C GLY A 84 24.99 19.88 19.63
N MET A 85 23.83 19.54 19.04
CA MET A 85 22.75 18.84 19.76
C MET A 85 23.23 17.52 20.33
N GLN A 86 22.77 17.16 21.53
CA GLN A 86 23.03 15.84 22.12
C GLN A 86 21.72 15.11 22.33
N VAL A 87 21.58 13.94 21.70
CA VAL A 87 20.34 13.16 21.68
C VAL A 87 20.58 11.78 22.28
N GLN A 88 19.69 11.35 23.17
CA GLN A 88 19.66 9.99 23.71
C GLN A 88 18.34 9.32 23.35
N THR A 89 18.44 8.23 22.57
CA THR A 89 17.27 7.48 22.08
C THR A 89 16.73 6.49 23.10
N ALA A 90 17.58 6.04 24.02
CA ALA A 90 17.32 4.99 25.01
C ALA A 90 17.65 5.42 26.45
N SER A 91 17.56 6.74 26.77
CA SER A 91 17.67 7.17 28.17
C SER A 91 16.53 6.54 29.00
N PRO A 92 16.71 6.36 30.32
CA PRO A 92 15.66 5.83 31.18
C PRO A 92 14.33 6.58 31.04
N ARG A 93 14.39 7.89 30.88
CA ARG A 93 13.22 8.75 30.71
C ARG A 93 12.56 8.56 29.36
N ALA A 94 13.32 8.45 28.26
CA ALA A 94 12.80 8.19 26.93
C ALA A 94 12.13 6.80 26.86
N VAL A 95 12.80 5.77 27.36
CA VAL A 95 12.26 4.39 27.39
C VAL A 95 10.99 4.30 28.23
N ALA A 96 10.94 4.96 29.40
CA ALA A 96 9.74 5.00 30.22
C ALA A 96 8.55 5.63 29.47
N ALA A 97 8.77 6.74 28.77
CA ALA A 97 7.75 7.38 27.94
C ALA A 97 7.29 6.52 26.76
N GLN A 98 8.23 5.88 26.04
CA GLN A 98 7.94 4.97 24.93
C GLN A 98 7.09 3.79 25.39
N LYS A 99 7.47 3.14 26.51
CA LYS A 99 6.71 2.04 27.10
C LYS A 99 5.30 2.48 27.53
N MET A 100 5.16 3.62 28.20
CA MET A 100 3.87 4.15 28.62
C MET A 100 2.93 4.40 27.45
N VAL A 101 3.43 4.99 26.36
CA VAL A 101 2.63 5.21 25.15
C VAL A 101 2.15 3.89 24.56
N LEU A 102 3.04 2.89 24.44
CA LEU A 102 2.65 1.57 23.91
C LEU A 102 1.66 0.85 24.80
N GLU A 103 1.81 0.94 26.13
CA GLU A 103 0.86 0.38 27.09
C GLU A 103 -0.54 1.00 26.94
N LEU A 104 -0.63 2.33 26.81
CA LEU A 104 -1.90 3.03 26.57
C LEU A 104 -2.55 2.60 25.25
N LEU A 105 -1.75 2.47 24.18
CA LEU A 105 -2.26 2.03 22.88
C LEU A 105 -2.73 0.58 22.91
N GLN A 106 -2.00 -0.31 23.60
CA GLN A 106 -2.40 -1.72 23.76
C GLN A 106 -3.70 -1.86 24.58
N ALA A 107 -3.93 -1.00 25.58
CA ALA A 107 -5.16 -1.01 26.34
C ALA A 107 -6.40 -0.79 25.45
N ASP A 108 -6.25 -0.01 24.40
CA ASP A 108 -7.33 0.34 23.47
C ASP A 108 -7.50 -0.66 22.33
N LEU A 109 -6.57 -1.59 22.09
CA LEU A 109 -6.69 -2.58 21.02
C LEU A 109 -7.73 -3.67 21.38
N PRO A 110 -8.42 -4.24 20.37
CA PRO A 110 -9.32 -5.37 20.61
C PRO A 110 -8.53 -6.64 20.97
N GLU A 111 -9.18 -7.55 21.71
CA GLU A 111 -8.60 -8.87 22.02
C GLU A 111 -8.41 -9.70 20.75
N GLN A 112 -9.35 -9.58 19.79
CA GLN A 112 -9.27 -10.24 18.50
C GLN A 112 -8.52 -9.33 17.52
N ALA A 113 -7.39 -9.79 17.05
CA ALA A 113 -6.61 -9.07 16.04
C ALA A 113 -7.32 -9.05 14.68
N HIS A 114 -7.20 -7.94 13.95
CA HIS A 114 -7.69 -7.79 12.57
C HIS A 114 -6.56 -7.94 11.54
N THR A 115 -5.32 -8.08 11.99
CA THR A 115 -4.15 -8.33 11.14
C THR A 115 -3.13 -9.16 11.90
N ARG A 116 -2.31 -9.91 11.18
CA ARG A 116 -1.15 -10.62 11.73
C ARG A 116 0.03 -9.71 12.06
N HIS A 117 0.08 -8.55 11.43
CA HIS A 117 1.17 -7.59 11.53
C HIS A 117 0.73 -6.33 12.28
N ASN A 118 0.51 -6.45 13.58
CA ASN A 118 0.20 -5.30 14.43
C ASN A 118 1.51 -4.67 14.92
N GLU A 119 1.81 -3.47 14.46
CA GLU A 119 3.05 -2.77 14.83
C GLU A 119 3.08 -2.36 16.32
N VAL A 120 1.93 -2.14 16.96
CA VAL A 120 1.87 -1.83 18.41
C VAL A 120 2.36 -3.03 19.21
N ASP A 121 1.86 -4.22 18.89
CA ASP A 121 2.25 -5.45 19.58
C ASP A 121 3.71 -5.79 19.33
N ALA A 122 4.18 -5.61 18.10
CA ALA A 122 5.58 -5.83 17.75
C ALA A 122 6.54 -4.91 18.55
N TRP A 123 6.19 -3.63 18.70
CA TRP A 123 6.98 -2.70 19.50
C TRP A 123 6.85 -2.97 20.99
N ALA A 124 5.66 -3.30 21.48
CA ALA A 124 5.43 -3.63 22.87
C ALA A 124 6.24 -4.87 23.29
N GLN A 125 6.24 -5.91 22.46
CA GLN A 125 7.06 -7.11 22.68
C GLN A 125 8.56 -6.76 22.70
N ARG A 126 9.04 -5.98 21.74
CA ARG A 126 10.45 -5.57 21.64
C ARG A 126 10.92 -4.76 22.84
N LEU A 127 10.06 -3.89 23.37
CA LEU A 127 10.34 -3.10 24.57
C LEU A 127 9.94 -3.79 25.86
N GLN A 128 9.43 -5.02 25.82
CA GLN A 128 8.98 -5.77 26.98
C GLN A 128 7.94 -4.97 27.80
N VAL A 129 6.93 -4.42 27.12
CA VAL A 129 5.77 -3.79 27.78
C VAL A 129 4.90 -4.87 28.36
N GLY A 130 4.54 -4.72 29.65
CA GLY A 130 3.70 -5.68 30.34
C GLY A 130 2.21 -5.58 29.97
N ARG A 131 1.37 -6.32 30.70
CA ARG A 131 -0.08 -6.22 30.51
C ARG A 131 -0.55 -4.79 30.81
N PRO A 132 -1.44 -4.22 29.95
CA PRO A 132 -1.97 -2.89 30.15
C PRO A 132 -2.68 -2.71 31.49
N ARG A 133 -2.41 -1.61 32.18
CA ARG A 133 -3.02 -1.23 33.46
C ARG A 133 -4.26 -0.36 33.28
N PHE A 134 -4.52 0.13 32.08
CA PHE A 134 -5.58 1.09 31.78
C PHE A 134 -6.82 0.39 31.26
N ALA A 135 -7.99 0.97 31.55
CA ALA A 135 -9.25 0.51 30.99
C ALA A 135 -9.31 0.81 29.49
N PRO A 136 -9.82 -0.10 28.65
CA PRO A 136 -9.98 0.14 27.23
C PRO A 136 -11.05 1.21 26.98
N ARG A 137 -10.92 1.92 25.86
CA ARG A 137 -11.99 2.80 25.35
C ARG A 137 -13.23 2.00 24.91
N ALA A 138 -14.34 2.71 24.70
CA ALA A 138 -15.54 2.12 24.11
C ALA A 138 -15.25 1.57 22.72
N ARG A 139 -15.78 0.37 22.42
CA ARG A 139 -15.59 -0.28 21.12
C ARG A 139 -16.47 0.39 20.06
N VAL A 140 -15.92 0.49 18.85
CA VAL A 140 -16.61 0.99 17.67
C VAL A 140 -17.03 -0.20 16.82
N ALA A 141 -18.25 -0.19 16.30
CA ALA A 141 -18.72 -1.26 15.41
C ALA A 141 -17.93 -1.28 14.11
N ALA A 142 -17.74 -2.47 13.56
CA ALA A 142 -17.11 -2.63 12.22
C ALA A 142 -18.04 -2.08 11.13
N ASP A 143 -17.43 -1.54 10.08
CA ASP A 143 -18.15 -1.17 8.85
C ASP A 143 -17.81 -2.17 7.72
N PRO A 144 -18.74 -3.08 7.38
CA PRO A 144 -18.56 -4.08 6.34
C PRO A 144 -19.01 -3.60 4.95
N SER A 145 -19.32 -2.33 4.77
CA SER A 145 -19.99 -1.80 3.58
C SER A 145 -19.10 -1.84 2.32
N HIS A 146 -17.75 -1.76 2.48
CA HIS A 146 -16.85 -1.68 1.34
C HIS A 146 -16.42 -3.08 0.87
N PRO A 147 -16.51 -3.40 -0.46
CA PRO A 147 -16.31 -4.78 -0.96
C PRO A 147 -14.85 -5.27 -0.85
N ALA A 148 -13.87 -4.37 -0.83
CA ALA A 148 -12.44 -4.71 -0.86
C ALA A 148 -11.70 -4.38 0.43
N ILE A 149 -12.26 -3.55 1.30
CA ILE A 149 -11.59 -3.04 2.51
C ILE A 149 -12.48 -3.30 3.72
N ALA A 150 -11.97 -4.02 4.70
CA ALA A 150 -12.60 -4.17 6.01
C ALA A 150 -12.23 -2.98 6.91
N VAL A 151 -13.22 -2.39 7.57
CA VAL A 151 -13.06 -1.23 8.46
C VAL A 151 -13.40 -1.64 9.89
N ASN A 152 -12.38 -1.71 10.74
CA ASN A 152 -12.46 -2.15 12.14
C ASN A 152 -11.83 -1.07 13.04
N LEU A 153 -12.56 0.05 13.23
CA LEU A 153 -12.02 1.20 13.96
C LEU A 153 -11.82 0.98 15.45
N ASP A 154 -12.27 -0.14 16.00
CA ASP A 154 -11.92 -0.60 17.34
C ASP A 154 -10.40 -0.86 17.51
N ALA A 155 -9.71 -1.22 16.42
CA ALA A 155 -8.24 -1.35 16.38
C ALA A 155 -7.51 -0.05 15.99
N CYS A 156 -8.21 1.07 15.74
CA CYS A 156 -7.61 2.30 15.28
C CYS A 156 -6.88 3.03 16.43
N ILE A 157 -5.60 3.31 16.27
CA ILE A 157 -4.76 4.09 17.21
C ILE A 157 -4.66 5.58 16.82
N GLN A 158 -5.47 6.07 15.90
CA GLN A 158 -5.53 7.47 15.43
C GLN A 158 -4.18 8.01 14.95
N CYS A 159 -3.32 7.14 14.42
CA CYS A 159 -1.99 7.51 13.92
C CYS A 159 -2.04 8.37 12.64
N THR A 160 -3.18 8.50 12.00
CA THR A 160 -3.45 9.26 10.77
C THR A 160 -2.61 8.85 9.54
N ARG A 161 -1.97 7.67 9.53
CA ARG A 161 -1.28 7.19 8.32
C ARG A 161 -2.26 7.05 7.14
N CYS A 162 -3.45 6.50 7.37
CA CYS A 162 -4.49 6.34 6.35
C CYS A 162 -4.96 7.69 5.77
N VAL A 163 -5.11 8.73 6.61
CA VAL A 163 -5.46 10.08 6.17
C VAL A 163 -4.41 10.63 5.21
N ARG A 164 -3.14 10.54 5.59
CA ARG A 164 -2.02 11.04 4.77
C ARG A 164 -1.81 10.20 3.52
N ALA A 165 -1.95 8.88 3.61
CA ALA A 165 -1.90 8.00 2.45
C ALA A 165 -3.02 8.33 1.44
N CYS A 166 -4.23 8.62 1.91
CA CYS A 166 -5.34 9.00 1.05
C CYS A 166 -5.15 10.39 0.45
N ARG A 167 -4.83 11.39 1.27
CA ARG A 167 -4.76 12.79 0.87
C ARG A 167 -3.43 13.15 0.18
N ASP A 168 -2.29 12.83 0.84
CA ASP A 168 -0.98 13.34 0.42
C ASP A 168 -0.37 12.49 -0.71
N GLU A 169 -0.62 11.15 -0.70
CA GLU A 169 -0.04 10.23 -1.67
C GLU A 169 -0.97 9.93 -2.85
N GLN A 170 -2.27 9.73 -2.58
CA GLN A 170 -3.25 9.39 -3.62
C GLN A 170 -4.10 10.57 -4.09
N ALA A 171 -4.03 11.73 -3.41
CA ALA A 171 -4.79 12.94 -3.71
C ALA A 171 -6.32 12.74 -3.78
N ASN A 172 -6.87 11.77 -3.01
CA ASN A 172 -8.30 11.47 -3.00
C ASN A 172 -9.07 12.20 -1.89
N ASP A 173 -8.42 12.49 -0.76
CA ASP A 173 -8.95 13.25 0.40
C ASP A 173 -10.29 12.74 0.97
N VAL A 174 -10.52 11.42 0.89
CA VAL A 174 -11.74 10.77 1.40
C VAL A 174 -11.68 10.54 2.91
N ILE A 175 -10.46 10.30 3.45
CA ILE A 175 -10.28 9.91 4.85
C ILE A 175 -9.88 11.12 5.68
N GLY A 176 -10.68 11.43 6.69
CA GLY A 176 -10.47 12.50 7.64
C GLY A 176 -10.32 12.03 9.09
N LEU A 177 -9.97 12.97 9.98
CA LEU A 177 -10.02 12.77 11.42
C LEU A 177 -11.06 13.76 11.98
N ALA A 178 -12.11 13.25 12.60
CA ALA A 178 -13.15 14.04 13.26
C ALA A 178 -13.04 13.93 14.78
N GLY A 179 -13.63 14.92 15.48
CA GLY A 179 -13.61 14.96 16.93
C GLY A 179 -12.25 15.29 17.54
N ARG A 180 -12.15 15.12 18.85
CA ARG A 180 -10.92 15.36 19.62
C ARG A 180 -10.88 14.54 20.90
N GLY A 181 -9.69 14.30 21.43
CA GLY A 181 -9.48 13.51 22.65
C GLY A 181 -10.04 12.09 22.47
N VAL A 182 -10.76 11.59 23.45
CA VAL A 182 -11.35 10.24 23.45
C VAL A 182 -12.40 10.04 22.32
N HIS A 183 -12.95 11.14 21.81
CA HIS A 183 -13.93 11.12 20.70
C HIS A 183 -13.29 11.30 19.32
N ALA A 184 -11.96 11.38 19.23
CA ALA A 184 -11.28 11.44 17.95
C ALA A 184 -11.45 10.12 17.20
N GLN A 185 -11.87 10.18 15.95
CA GLN A 185 -12.09 9.00 15.11
C GLN A 185 -11.79 9.30 13.64
N ILE A 186 -11.41 8.27 12.92
CA ILE A 186 -11.32 8.31 11.47
C ILE A 186 -12.74 8.31 10.90
N VAL A 187 -12.95 9.16 9.90
CA VAL A 187 -14.21 9.29 9.16
C VAL A 187 -13.93 9.22 7.66
N PHE A 188 -14.95 8.86 6.90
CA PHE A 188 -14.93 8.85 5.43
C PHE A 188 -15.91 9.93 4.93
N ASP A 189 -15.46 10.79 4.02
CA ASP A 189 -16.18 11.98 3.57
C ASP A 189 -16.78 12.77 4.75
N MET A 190 -18.08 12.92 4.82
CA MET A 190 -18.79 13.65 5.90
C MET A 190 -19.26 12.77 7.06
N GLY A 191 -18.72 11.56 7.19
CA GLY A 191 -19.12 10.57 8.20
C GLY A 191 -19.91 9.40 7.61
N ASP A 192 -19.80 9.20 6.32
CA ASP A 192 -20.46 8.12 5.59
C ASP A 192 -19.82 6.75 5.92
N ALA A 193 -20.55 5.67 5.67
CA ALA A 193 -19.96 4.35 5.61
C ALA A 193 -18.95 4.29 4.45
N MET A 194 -17.84 3.57 4.60
CA MET A 194 -16.76 3.57 3.61
C MET A 194 -17.23 3.14 2.21
N GLY A 195 -18.15 2.19 2.12
CA GLY A 195 -18.71 1.73 0.85
C GLY A 195 -19.66 2.71 0.18
N ALA A 196 -20.17 3.73 0.91
CA ALA A 196 -21.00 4.80 0.39
C ALA A 196 -20.22 6.10 0.12
N SER A 197 -18.94 6.14 0.51
CA SER A 197 -18.06 7.30 0.33
C SER A 197 -17.52 7.42 -1.10
N SER A 198 -16.84 8.52 -1.39
CA SER A 198 -16.17 8.74 -2.68
C SER A 198 -14.86 7.92 -2.84
N CYS A 199 -14.66 6.87 -2.05
CA CYS A 199 -13.47 6.01 -2.06
C CYS A 199 -13.26 5.34 -3.42
N VAL A 200 -12.07 5.49 -3.99
CA VAL A 200 -11.67 4.86 -5.27
C VAL A 200 -11.02 3.48 -5.09
N ALA A 201 -11.07 2.92 -3.90
CA ALA A 201 -10.53 1.59 -3.56
C ALA A 201 -9.03 1.40 -3.92
N CYS A 202 -8.19 2.42 -3.82
CA CYS A 202 -6.76 2.27 -4.10
C CYS A 202 -6.03 1.39 -3.06
N GLY A 203 -6.54 1.33 -1.81
CA GLY A 203 -6.02 0.49 -0.73
C GLY A 203 -4.71 0.99 -0.08
N GLU A 204 -4.26 2.21 -0.37
CA GLU A 204 -3.07 2.77 0.31
C GLU A 204 -3.29 2.95 1.81
N CYS A 205 -4.52 3.26 2.21
CA CYS A 205 -4.89 3.32 3.62
C CYS A 205 -4.75 1.96 4.32
N VAL A 206 -4.99 0.87 3.61
CA VAL A 206 -4.82 -0.51 4.10
C VAL A 206 -3.33 -0.81 4.30
N GLN A 207 -2.51 -0.54 3.30
CA GLN A 207 -1.05 -0.76 3.36
C GLN A 207 -0.39 0.13 4.43
N ALA A 208 -0.90 1.33 4.64
CA ALA A 208 -0.38 2.26 5.63
C ALA A 208 -0.84 1.95 7.08
N CYS A 209 -1.90 1.14 7.29
CA CYS A 209 -2.47 0.93 8.61
C CYS A 209 -1.59 0.01 9.48
N PRO A 210 -1.10 0.47 10.65
CA PRO A 210 -0.19 -0.31 11.48
C PRO A 210 -0.88 -1.36 12.36
N THR A 211 -2.21 -1.37 12.43
CA THR A 211 -2.97 -2.19 13.40
C THR A 211 -4.08 -3.04 12.79
N GLY A 212 -4.29 -2.93 11.46
CA GLY A 212 -5.36 -3.63 10.78
C GLY A 212 -6.75 -3.01 10.97
N ALA A 213 -6.85 -1.80 11.53
CA ALA A 213 -8.10 -1.04 11.56
C ALA A 213 -8.68 -0.85 10.15
N LEU A 214 -7.81 -0.77 9.15
CA LEU A 214 -8.13 -0.90 7.74
C LEU A 214 -7.33 -2.08 7.21
N SER A 215 -7.99 -3.09 6.69
CA SER A 215 -7.38 -4.33 6.22
C SER A 215 -8.06 -4.82 4.94
N PRO A 216 -7.43 -5.75 4.16
CA PRO A 216 -8.11 -6.39 3.05
C PRO A 216 -9.38 -7.09 3.54
N ALA A 217 -10.49 -6.97 2.79
CA ALA A 217 -11.71 -7.71 3.08
C ALA A 217 -11.47 -9.23 3.05
N ARG A 218 -12.43 -10.02 3.57
CA ARG A 218 -12.44 -11.49 3.54
C ARG A 218 -11.34 -12.16 4.38
N ASP A 219 -10.95 -11.56 5.50
CA ASP A 219 -9.97 -12.11 6.46
C ASP A 219 -8.60 -12.46 5.85
N ALA A 220 -8.29 -11.95 4.67
CA ALA A 220 -7.02 -12.20 4.01
C ALA A 220 -5.81 -11.75 4.87
N ALA A 221 -5.99 -10.68 5.66
CA ALA A 221 -4.96 -10.16 6.56
C ALA A 221 -4.61 -11.08 7.73
N LEU A 222 -5.47 -12.05 8.07
CA LEU A 222 -5.28 -13.02 9.15
C LEU A 222 -4.67 -14.34 8.66
N GLN A 223 -4.72 -14.62 7.37
CA GLN A 223 -4.17 -15.84 6.79
C GLN A 223 -2.65 -15.75 6.61
N VAL A 224 -1.96 -16.86 6.86
CA VAL A 224 -0.51 -16.99 6.61
C VAL A 224 -0.31 -17.38 5.15
N PRO A 225 0.37 -16.57 4.33
CA PRO A 225 0.78 -17.00 2.99
C PRO A 225 1.77 -18.17 3.06
N ASP A 226 1.64 -19.11 2.13
CA ASP A 226 2.62 -20.20 1.98
C ASP A 226 3.89 -19.71 1.28
N LYS A 227 3.71 -18.73 0.37
CA LYS A 227 4.81 -18.12 -0.38
C LYS A 227 4.48 -16.69 -0.78
N GLN A 228 5.53 -15.91 -1.01
CA GLN A 228 5.46 -14.59 -1.60
C GLN A 228 6.16 -14.63 -2.97
N VAL A 229 5.58 -13.97 -3.96
CA VAL A 229 6.13 -13.89 -5.32
C VAL A 229 6.18 -12.44 -5.74
N ASP A 230 7.37 -11.96 -6.00
CA ASP A 230 7.59 -10.64 -6.59
C ASP A 230 7.27 -10.66 -8.08
N SER A 231 6.49 -9.67 -8.54
CA SER A 231 6.00 -9.62 -9.90
C SER A 231 5.75 -8.17 -10.35
N LEU A 232 5.28 -8.03 -11.57
CA LEU A 232 4.80 -6.78 -12.14
C LEU A 232 3.28 -6.80 -12.27
N CYS A 233 2.65 -5.63 -12.10
CA CYS A 233 1.22 -5.47 -12.34
C CYS A 233 0.91 -5.67 -13.85
N PRO A 234 -0.05 -6.55 -14.21
CA PRO A 234 -0.32 -6.86 -15.62
C PRO A 234 -1.30 -5.91 -16.30
N TYR A 235 -1.70 -4.80 -15.65
CA TYR A 235 -2.82 -3.99 -16.12
C TYR A 235 -2.45 -2.85 -17.05
N CYS A 236 -1.27 -2.26 -16.90
CA CYS A 236 -0.84 -1.16 -17.78
C CYS A 236 0.69 -1.03 -17.82
N GLY A 237 1.19 -0.27 -18.81
CA GLY A 237 2.61 -0.04 -19.06
C GLY A 237 3.37 0.75 -18.00
N VAL A 238 2.73 1.21 -16.90
CA VAL A 238 3.44 1.81 -15.76
C VAL A 238 4.42 0.81 -15.14
N GLY A 239 4.12 -0.50 -15.19
CA GLY A 239 5.02 -1.53 -14.69
C GLY A 239 5.19 -1.51 -13.17
N CYS A 240 4.12 -1.21 -12.42
CA CYS A 240 4.16 -1.21 -10.95
C CYS A 240 4.66 -2.53 -10.41
N GLN A 241 5.68 -2.49 -9.58
CA GLN A 241 6.17 -3.67 -8.87
C GLN A 241 5.25 -4.00 -7.70
N LEU A 242 5.00 -5.29 -7.52
CA LEU A 242 4.11 -5.81 -6.48
C LEU A 242 4.59 -7.15 -5.95
N THR A 243 4.13 -7.50 -4.75
CA THR A 243 4.32 -8.81 -4.14
C THR A 243 2.99 -9.51 -4.01
N LEU A 244 2.88 -10.69 -4.59
CA LEU A 244 1.73 -11.58 -4.47
C LEU A 244 1.88 -12.44 -3.22
N ASN A 245 0.96 -12.32 -2.28
CA ASN A 245 0.88 -13.18 -1.10
C ASN A 245 -0.03 -14.36 -1.43
N ILE A 246 0.51 -15.57 -1.45
CA ILE A 246 -0.15 -16.77 -2.00
C ILE A 246 -0.34 -17.82 -0.90
N LYS A 247 -1.51 -18.44 -0.87
CA LYS A 247 -1.85 -19.59 -0.03
C LYS A 247 -2.66 -20.59 -0.82
N ASP A 248 -2.36 -21.89 -0.68
CA ASP A 248 -3.06 -22.97 -1.39
C ASP A 248 -3.17 -22.67 -2.90
N ASP A 249 -2.07 -22.17 -3.48
CA ASP A 249 -1.95 -21.73 -4.86
C ASP A 249 -2.97 -20.65 -5.29
N ARG A 250 -3.48 -19.85 -4.35
CA ARG A 250 -4.38 -18.71 -4.56
C ARG A 250 -3.75 -17.42 -4.05
N ILE A 251 -3.91 -16.32 -4.77
CA ILE A 251 -3.51 -15.01 -4.30
C ILE A 251 -4.50 -14.59 -3.21
N LEU A 252 -3.99 -14.35 -2.00
CA LEU A 252 -4.78 -13.83 -0.89
C LEU A 252 -4.95 -12.33 -0.98
N PHE A 253 -3.83 -11.62 -1.17
CA PHE A 253 -3.77 -10.18 -1.30
C PHE A 253 -2.47 -9.76 -1.99
N VAL A 254 -2.41 -8.51 -2.41
CA VAL A 254 -1.27 -7.93 -3.13
C VAL A 254 -0.79 -6.69 -2.39
N GLU A 255 0.52 -6.57 -2.26
CA GLU A 255 1.19 -5.39 -1.70
C GLU A 255 2.03 -4.70 -2.77
N GLY A 256 2.10 -3.37 -2.68
CA GLY A 256 3.01 -2.61 -3.53
C GLY A 256 4.45 -2.80 -3.05
N ARG A 257 5.34 -3.20 -3.96
CA ARG A 257 6.78 -3.29 -3.72
C ARG A 257 7.46 -2.00 -4.17
N ASP A 258 8.52 -1.61 -3.48
CA ASP A 258 9.28 -0.41 -3.85
C ASP A 258 9.98 -0.63 -5.19
N GLY A 259 9.43 0.01 -6.21
CA GLY A 259 9.95 -0.01 -7.56
C GLY A 259 10.04 1.41 -8.14
N PRO A 260 10.88 1.64 -9.15
CA PRO A 260 11.14 2.98 -9.68
C PRO A 260 9.89 3.67 -10.23
N ALA A 261 8.91 2.89 -10.73
CA ALA A 261 7.68 3.43 -11.31
C ALA A 261 6.59 3.73 -10.28
N ASN A 262 6.53 2.99 -9.17
CA ASN A 262 5.41 3.04 -8.24
C ASN A 262 5.79 3.34 -6.79
N GLN A 263 7.06 3.24 -6.39
CA GLN A 263 7.54 3.58 -5.04
C GLN A 263 6.66 2.98 -3.93
N GLY A 264 6.33 1.69 -4.06
CA GLY A 264 5.46 0.98 -3.12
C GLY A 264 3.96 1.22 -3.29
N ARG A 265 3.51 2.07 -4.23
CA ARG A 265 2.10 2.42 -4.42
C ARG A 265 1.43 1.54 -5.46
N LEU A 266 0.13 1.31 -5.29
CA LEU A 266 -0.71 0.60 -6.25
C LEU A 266 -2.04 1.34 -6.43
N CYS A 267 -2.61 1.26 -7.63
CA CYS A 267 -4.02 1.62 -7.85
C CYS A 267 -4.93 0.42 -7.54
N VAL A 268 -6.24 0.65 -7.58
CA VAL A 268 -7.27 -0.38 -7.35
C VAL A 268 -7.04 -1.66 -8.15
N LYS A 269 -6.64 -1.55 -9.42
CA LYS A 269 -6.42 -2.71 -10.29
C LYS A 269 -5.25 -3.58 -9.82
N GLY A 270 -4.09 -2.95 -9.54
CA GLY A 270 -2.91 -3.67 -9.07
C GLY A 270 -3.13 -4.33 -7.71
N ARG A 271 -3.87 -3.68 -6.82
CA ARG A 271 -4.10 -4.17 -5.46
C ARG A 271 -5.19 -5.24 -5.36
N TYR A 272 -6.31 -5.07 -6.07
CA TYR A 272 -7.51 -5.91 -5.90
C TYR A 272 -7.94 -6.65 -7.17
N GLY A 273 -7.33 -6.35 -8.32
CA GLY A 273 -7.75 -6.93 -9.60
C GLY A 273 -7.17 -8.30 -9.91
N PHE A 274 -6.61 -9.04 -8.96
CA PHE A 274 -5.93 -10.32 -9.20
C PHE A 274 -6.87 -11.52 -9.42
N ASP A 275 -8.16 -11.39 -9.15
CA ASP A 275 -9.15 -12.45 -9.28
C ASP A 275 -9.30 -12.97 -10.74
N TYR A 276 -8.96 -12.13 -11.74
CA TYR A 276 -9.02 -12.52 -13.15
C TYR A 276 -8.19 -13.78 -13.46
N GLY A 277 -7.12 -14.01 -12.72
CA GLY A 277 -6.22 -15.14 -12.94
C GLY A 277 -6.90 -16.51 -12.83
N ARG A 278 -7.99 -16.61 -12.06
CA ARG A 278 -8.77 -17.83 -11.83
C ARG A 278 -10.26 -17.69 -12.17
N HIS A 279 -10.60 -16.66 -12.94
CA HIS A 279 -11.98 -16.47 -13.35
C HIS A 279 -12.45 -17.65 -14.22
N PRO A 280 -13.67 -18.19 -14.02
CA PRO A 280 -14.16 -19.34 -14.78
C PRO A 280 -14.16 -19.16 -16.31
N HIS A 281 -14.32 -17.91 -16.76
CA HIS A 281 -14.30 -17.57 -18.19
C HIS A 281 -12.89 -17.26 -18.74
N ARG A 282 -11.85 -17.38 -17.92
CA ARG A 282 -10.48 -17.16 -18.41
C ARG A 282 -10.11 -18.23 -19.44
N LEU A 283 -9.60 -17.80 -20.59
CA LEU A 283 -9.03 -18.68 -21.58
C LEU A 283 -7.67 -19.20 -21.09
N THR A 284 -7.48 -20.53 -21.13
CA THR A 284 -6.26 -21.22 -20.69
C THR A 284 -5.52 -21.88 -21.84
N VAL A 285 -6.14 -21.96 -23.01
CA VAL A 285 -5.58 -22.50 -24.24
C VAL A 285 -5.94 -21.59 -25.42
N PRO A 286 -5.16 -21.60 -26.51
CA PRO A 286 -5.52 -20.90 -27.73
C PRO A 286 -6.83 -21.45 -28.32
N LEU A 287 -7.61 -20.55 -28.89
CA LEU A 287 -8.90 -20.89 -29.51
C LEU A 287 -8.90 -20.47 -30.98
N ILE A 288 -9.30 -21.39 -31.85
CA ILE A 288 -9.52 -21.15 -33.30
C ILE A 288 -11.02 -21.17 -33.57
N ARG A 289 -11.55 -20.13 -34.25
CA ARG A 289 -12.95 -20.09 -34.64
C ARG A 289 -13.27 -21.23 -35.58
N ARG A 290 -14.39 -21.90 -35.36
CA ARG A 290 -14.94 -22.90 -36.28
C ARG A 290 -15.39 -22.23 -37.57
N ALA A 291 -15.29 -22.94 -38.69
CA ALA A 291 -15.66 -22.41 -40.02
C ALA A 291 -17.16 -22.04 -40.12
N ASP A 292 -18.00 -22.77 -39.41
CA ASP A 292 -19.45 -22.61 -39.35
C ASP A 292 -19.91 -21.62 -38.27
N ALA A 293 -19.01 -21.09 -37.48
CA ALA A 293 -19.36 -20.18 -36.40
C ALA A 293 -19.77 -18.78 -36.92
N PRO A 294 -20.79 -18.14 -36.33
CA PRO A 294 -21.27 -16.84 -36.76
C PRO A 294 -20.21 -15.77 -36.56
N LYS A 295 -20.09 -14.84 -37.55
CA LYS A 295 -19.15 -13.68 -37.52
C LYS A 295 -19.85 -12.33 -37.44
N HIS A 296 -21.15 -12.32 -37.21
CA HIS A 296 -22.00 -11.13 -37.29
C HIS A 296 -22.43 -10.65 -35.91
N ALA A 297 -23.09 -9.47 -35.88
CA ALA A 297 -23.65 -8.87 -34.68
C ALA A 297 -24.66 -9.76 -33.92
N ASP A 298 -25.23 -10.75 -34.61
CA ASP A 298 -26.19 -11.73 -34.05
C ASP A 298 -25.49 -12.84 -33.23
N ALA A 299 -24.18 -12.92 -33.24
CA ALA A 299 -23.44 -13.87 -32.39
C ALA A 299 -23.66 -13.56 -30.91
N SER A 300 -23.97 -14.57 -30.12
CA SER A 300 -24.12 -14.41 -28.69
C SER A 300 -22.86 -13.86 -28.03
N THR A 301 -23.03 -12.88 -27.15
CA THR A 301 -21.97 -12.36 -26.29
C THR A 301 -21.89 -13.09 -24.96
N ASP A 302 -22.80 -14.02 -24.66
CA ASP A 302 -22.72 -14.88 -23.48
C ASP A 302 -21.47 -15.78 -23.60
N PRO A 303 -20.52 -15.69 -22.66
CA PRO A 303 -19.29 -16.47 -22.70
C PRO A 303 -19.50 -17.98 -22.81
N ALA A 304 -20.56 -18.53 -22.21
CA ALA A 304 -20.88 -19.96 -22.27
C ALA A 304 -21.27 -20.40 -23.68
N VAL A 305 -22.07 -19.56 -24.38
CA VAL A 305 -22.48 -19.82 -25.76
C VAL A 305 -21.36 -19.51 -26.75
N ALA A 306 -20.72 -18.34 -26.58
CA ALA A 306 -19.67 -17.87 -27.49
C ALA A 306 -18.46 -18.82 -27.53
N ARG A 307 -18.12 -19.48 -26.42
CA ARG A 307 -17.04 -20.47 -26.37
C ARG A 307 -17.30 -21.65 -27.34
N GLY A 308 -18.55 -22.03 -27.57
CA GLY A 308 -18.93 -23.06 -28.53
C GLY A 308 -18.61 -22.71 -30.00
N TYR A 309 -18.41 -21.43 -30.31
CA TYR A 309 -18.00 -20.99 -31.65
C TYR A 309 -16.53 -21.27 -31.97
N PHE A 310 -15.76 -21.71 -30.98
CA PHE A 310 -14.33 -21.95 -31.09
C PHE A 310 -14.01 -23.43 -30.77
N ARG A 311 -12.89 -23.89 -31.27
CA ARG A 311 -12.24 -25.12 -30.85
C ARG A 311 -10.89 -24.81 -30.20
N GLU A 312 -10.49 -25.67 -29.29
CA GLU A 312 -9.14 -25.60 -28.69
C GLU A 312 -8.10 -25.96 -29.75
N ALA A 313 -6.91 -25.35 -29.61
CA ALA A 313 -5.78 -25.54 -30.51
C ALA A 313 -4.46 -25.50 -29.72
N THR A 314 -3.39 -26.00 -30.31
CA THR A 314 -2.05 -25.79 -29.80
C THR A 314 -1.58 -24.36 -30.14
N TRP A 315 -0.54 -23.87 -29.46
CA TRP A 315 0.06 -22.61 -29.79
C TRP A 315 0.66 -22.58 -31.21
N GLU A 316 1.30 -23.69 -31.65
CA GLU A 316 1.85 -23.81 -32.99
C GLU A 316 0.76 -23.68 -34.06
N GLU A 317 -0.37 -24.39 -33.88
CA GLU A 317 -1.49 -24.31 -34.79
C GLU A 317 -2.12 -22.91 -34.82
N ALA A 318 -2.37 -22.32 -33.65
CA ALA A 318 -2.98 -21.00 -33.57
C ALA A 318 -2.12 -19.91 -34.19
N LEU A 319 -0.81 -19.94 -33.96
CA LEU A 319 0.16 -18.99 -34.54
C LEU A 319 0.29 -19.21 -36.05
N ALA A 320 0.28 -20.47 -36.54
CA ALA A 320 0.31 -20.77 -37.98
C ALA A 320 -0.94 -20.23 -38.69
N VAL A 321 -2.12 -20.38 -38.10
CA VAL A 321 -3.38 -19.85 -38.65
C VAL A 321 -3.36 -18.31 -38.65
N ALA A 322 -3.00 -17.68 -37.54
CA ALA A 322 -3.00 -16.22 -37.41
C ALA A 322 -1.93 -15.59 -38.32
N GLY A 323 -0.68 -16.04 -38.20
CA GLY A 323 0.45 -15.49 -38.97
C GLY A 323 0.32 -15.81 -40.48
N GLY A 324 -0.09 -17.02 -40.82
CA GLY A 324 -0.34 -17.42 -42.19
C GLY A 324 -1.46 -16.61 -42.84
N GLY A 325 -2.56 -16.37 -42.12
CA GLY A 325 -3.67 -15.54 -42.57
C GLY A 325 -3.27 -14.07 -42.80
N LEU A 326 -2.55 -13.45 -41.86
CA LEU A 326 -2.02 -12.08 -42.00
C LEU A 326 -1.06 -11.98 -43.20
N LYS A 327 -0.16 -12.97 -43.35
CA LYS A 327 0.77 -13.02 -44.46
C LYS A 327 0.04 -13.11 -45.80
N ALA A 328 -0.95 -14.01 -45.92
CA ALA A 328 -1.75 -14.19 -47.13
C ALA A 328 -2.47 -12.88 -47.52
N LEU A 329 -3.13 -12.21 -46.56
CA LEU A 329 -3.77 -10.89 -46.82
C LEU A 329 -2.80 -9.83 -47.27
N ARG A 330 -1.61 -9.74 -46.68
CA ARG A 330 -0.57 -8.84 -47.11
C ARG A 330 -0.08 -9.15 -48.53
N ASP A 331 0.16 -10.40 -48.82
CA ASP A 331 0.70 -10.82 -50.12
C ASP A 331 -0.33 -10.66 -51.26
N GLU A 332 -1.63 -10.77 -50.96
CA GLU A 332 -2.74 -10.60 -51.90
C GLU A 332 -3.12 -9.11 -52.09
N HIS A 333 -3.18 -8.33 -51.03
CA HIS A 333 -3.77 -7.00 -51.03
C HIS A 333 -2.76 -5.89 -50.73
N GLY A 334 -1.50 -6.23 -50.47
CA GLY A 334 -0.42 -5.29 -50.11
C GLY A 334 -0.40 -4.96 -48.61
N PRO A 335 0.67 -4.31 -48.14
CA PRO A 335 0.88 -4.02 -46.71
C PRO A 335 -0.20 -3.13 -46.10
N SER A 336 -0.85 -2.27 -46.90
CA SER A 336 -1.94 -1.38 -46.45
C SER A 336 -3.23 -2.14 -46.05
N ALA A 337 -3.32 -3.44 -46.32
CA ALA A 337 -4.43 -4.28 -45.89
C ALA A 337 -4.36 -4.66 -44.40
N LEU A 338 -3.22 -4.40 -43.76
CA LEU A 338 -3.01 -4.69 -42.34
C LEU A 338 -3.00 -3.42 -41.52
N ALA A 339 -3.63 -3.48 -40.35
CA ALA A 339 -3.59 -2.42 -39.36
C ALA A 339 -3.39 -3.04 -37.96
N GLY A 340 -2.69 -2.33 -37.11
CA GLY A 340 -2.46 -2.72 -35.72
C GLY A 340 -2.85 -1.61 -34.76
N PHE A 341 -3.27 -1.98 -33.57
CA PHE A 341 -3.65 -1.08 -32.49
C PHE A 341 -2.83 -1.41 -31.24
N GLY A 342 -1.95 -0.47 -30.87
CA GLY A 342 -1.22 -0.55 -29.60
C GLY A 342 -2.06 -0.07 -28.41
N SER A 343 -1.62 -0.38 -27.21
CA SER A 343 -2.30 0.00 -25.99
C SER A 343 -1.31 0.38 -24.89
N ALA A 344 -1.70 1.36 -24.05
CA ALA A 344 -0.97 1.69 -22.83
C ALA A 344 -0.99 0.54 -21.78
N LYS A 345 -1.69 -0.54 -22.06
CA LYS A 345 -1.64 -1.78 -21.26
C LYS A 345 -0.48 -2.70 -21.61
N GLY A 346 0.14 -2.50 -22.78
CA GLY A 346 1.32 -3.24 -23.18
C GLY A 346 2.55 -2.85 -22.37
N SER A 347 3.48 -3.78 -22.21
CA SER A 347 4.81 -3.49 -21.67
C SER A 347 5.64 -2.69 -22.67
N ASN A 348 6.79 -2.16 -22.23
CA ASN A 348 7.74 -1.48 -23.13
C ASN A 348 8.25 -2.43 -24.24
N GLU A 349 8.43 -3.71 -23.89
CA GLU A 349 8.84 -4.77 -24.81
C GLU A 349 7.78 -5.02 -25.90
N GLU A 350 6.50 -5.11 -25.49
CA GLU A 350 5.39 -5.25 -26.43
C GLU A 350 5.27 -4.02 -27.34
N ALA A 351 5.39 -2.81 -26.77
CA ALA A 351 5.36 -1.58 -27.57
C ALA A 351 6.55 -1.48 -28.55
N TYR A 352 7.71 -2.02 -28.18
CA TYR A 352 8.89 -2.06 -29.06
C TYR A 352 8.72 -3.05 -30.20
N LEU A 353 8.10 -4.21 -29.96
CA LEU A 353 7.87 -5.25 -30.96
C LEU A 353 6.74 -4.92 -31.94
N PHE A 354 5.79 -4.06 -31.51
CA PHE A 354 4.66 -3.59 -32.32
C PHE A 354 5.07 -2.48 -33.30
#